data_04d377dcbe131330259d1f4ec2eaf6f9
#
_entry.id   04d377dcbe131330259d1f4ec2eaf6f9
#
_cell.length_a   1.000
_cell.length_b   1.000
_cell.length_c   1.000
_cell.angle_alpha   90.00
_cell.angle_beta   90.00
_cell.angle_gamma   90.00
#
_symmetry.space_group_name_H-M   'P 1'
#
loop_
_entity.id
_entity.type
_entity.pdbx_description
1 polymer ?
#
loop_
_entity_poly.entity_id
_entity_poly.type
_entity_poly.pdbx_seq_one_letter_code
_entity_poly.pdbx_strand_id
1 'polypeptide(L)'
;MIILSLHTGYHDGTAALLDGYNLVAAVQLERLTRKKGDGGGIPEAAMDEVLAIAGLTRADVDVVVLSRASFPARYFKSNALKTAEYAFHKIIGHEKLKDMCTQMQQRGEGEPAKLFREEMFRADFGFKEGVKIAYSNHHMSHALSALFYTDWDDGLLYTADGCGDNVHYSHRVLKDGRLDCLFGGENMTLQPRRVDSLGLAYGFTTQALGYRMNRHEGKLTGLAAFGEPAQAAALGRHFNVDAAGVIWSDFDSDAAMRDEIHKLAKDAEPADMAASVQKVLEDTVLASVRAILKRHPVRRIGLAGGVFANVRLNRLLCEETDTDEVFVFPGMGDEGITVGGALQYLLERDGLDAWLKQRRRLSSVYLGRDYTADADQVLAANGALKRIDGNPADRAAELIASGKAGAIYDGRMEF
;
A
#
# COMPACT_ATOMS: atom_id res chain seq x y z
N MET A 1 -16.24 -17.35 -9.52
CA MET A 1 -15.10 -16.90 -10.38
C MET A 1 -13.95 -16.62 -9.46
N ILE A 2 -12.92 -17.42 -9.62
CA ILE A 2 -11.75 -17.40 -8.75
C ILE A 2 -10.73 -16.38 -9.27
N ILE A 3 -10.48 -15.35 -8.47
CA ILE A 3 -9.54 -14.28 -8.79
C ILE A 3 -8.37 -14.39 -7.82
N LEU A 4 -7.17 -14.58 -8.36
CA LEU A 4 -5.92 -14.54 -7.61
C LEU A 4 -5.22 -13.22 -7.91
N SER A 5 -5.04 -12.38 -6.90
CA SER A 5 -4.36 -11.09 -7.04
C SER A 5 -3.01 -11.12 -6.34
N LEU A 6 -1.97 -10.63 -7.02
CA LEU A 6 -0.58 -10.73 -6.59
C LEU A 6 0.10 -9.35 -6.58
N HIS A 7 0.75 -9.03 -5.46
CA HIS A 7 1.71 -7.93 -5.40
C HIS A 7 3.12 -8.48 -5.57
N THR A 8 3.82 -8.00 -6.59
CA THR A 8 5.14 -8.50 -7.01
C THR A 8 6.25 -7.47 -6.80
N GLY A 9 5.99 -6.49 -5.92
CA GLY A 9 6.90 -5.38 -5.63
C GLY A 9 8.23 -5.79 -4.99
N TYR A 10 9.12 -4.82 -4.85
CA TYR A 10 10.41 -5.03 -4.20
C TYR A 10 10.30 -5.37 -2.71
N HIS A 11 9.17 -5.08 -2.10
CA HIS A 11 8.82 -5.38 -0.72
C HIS A 11 7.33 -5.76 -0.62
N ASP A 12 6.94 -6.33 0.50
CA ASP A 12 5.56 -6.65 0.87
C ASP A 12 4.84 -7.56 -0.16
N GLY A 13 5.58 -8.55 -0.68
CA GLY A 13 5.03 -9.57 -1.57
C GLY A 13 3.79 -10.22 -0.94
N THR A 14 2.66 -10.24 -1.66
CA THR A 14 1.36 -10.62 -1.09
C THR A 14 0.51 -11.31 -2.15
N ALA A 15 -0.34 -12.23 -1.70
CA ALA A 15 -1.41 -12.82 -2.50
C ALA A 15 -2.76 -12.65 -1.81
N ALA A 16 -3.79 -12.37 -2.60
CA ALA A 16 -5.19 -12.38 -2.16
C ALA A 16 -6.03 -13.25 -3.11
N LEU A 17 -6.96 -13.99 -2.55
CA LEU A 17 -7.89 -14.86 -3.27
C LEU A 17 -9.32 -14.40 -3.05
N LEU A 18 -10.02 -14.14 -4.13
CA LEU A 18 -11.44 -13.78 -4.10
C LEU A 18 -12.27 -14.81 -4.89
N ASP A 19 -13.44 -15.15 -4.35
CA ASP A 19 -14.51 -15.79 -5.14
C ASP A 19 -15.59 -14.75 -5.45
N GLY A 20 -15.59 -14.28 -6.69
CA GLY A 20 -16.33 -13.09 -7.06
C GLY A 20 -15.94 -11.90 -6.18
N TYR A 21 -16.89 -11.32 -5.48
CA TYR A 21 -16.66 -10.22 -4.54
C TYR A 21 -16.30 -10.65 -3.12
N ASN A 22 -16.25 -11.97 -2.87
CA ASN A 22 -15.93 -12.48 -1.53
C ASN A 22 -14.43 -12.67 -1.36
N LEU A 23 -13.81 -11.93 -0.44
CA LEU A 23 -12.42 -12.11 -0.05
C LEU A 23 -12.31 -13.37 0.81
N VAL A 24 -11.71 -14.42 0.25
CA VAL A 24 -11.59 -15.75 0.87
C VAL A 24 -10.36 -15.84 1.76
N ALA A 25 -9.22 -15.37 1.22
CA ALA A 25 -7.94 -15.40 1.89
C ALA A 25 -7.02 -14.27 1.41
N ALA A 26 -6.15 -13.81 2.29
CA ALA A 26 -5.05 -12.92 1.94
C ALA A 26 -3.85 -13.22 2.83
N VAL A 27 -2.65 -13.30 2.23
CA VAL A 27 -1.44 -13.71 2.93
C VAL A 27 -0.25 -12.90 2.43
N GLN A 28 0.44 -12.25 3.34
CA GLN A 28 1.73 -11.60 3.09
C GLN A 28 2.84 -12.67 3.09
N LEU A 29 3.76 -12.58 2.13
CA LEU A 29 4.89 -13.51 2.03
C LEU A 29 5.76 -13.51 3.30
N GLU A 30 5.90 -12.35 3.95
CA GLU A 30 6.66 -12.21 5.19
C GLU A 30 6.15 -13.10 6.33
N ARG A 31 4.84 -13.39 6.36
CA ARG A 31 4.23 -14.26 7.37
C ARG A 31 4.75 -15.70 7.27
N LEU A 32 5.04 -16.14 6.04
CA LEU A 32 5.53 -17.49 5.74
C LEU A 32 7.06 -17.58 5.83
N THR A 33 7.76 -16.59 5.26
CA THR A 33 9.24 -16.60 5.20
C THR A 33 9.91 -16.07 6.47
N ARG A 34 9.16 -15.39 7.33
CA ARG A 34 9.65 -14.71 8.55
C ARG A 34 10.67 -13.60 8.26
N LYS A 35 10.66 -13.05 7.06
CA LYS A 35 11.48 -11.90 6.66
C LYS A 35 10.58 -10.70 6.46
N LYS A 36 10.65 -9.73 7.38
CA LYS A 36 9.80 -8.54 7.33
C LYS A 36 9.92 -7.82 5.99
N GLY A 37 8.75 -7.60 5.34
CA GLY A 37 8.59 -7.00 4.05
C GLY A 37 9.23 -7.78 2.91
N ASP A 38 9.25 -9.11 2.99
CA ASP A 38 9.77 -9.97 1.91
C ASP A 38 9.03 -9.73 0.60
N GLY A 39 9.77 -9.67 -0.50
CA GLY A 39 9.24 -9.35 -1.83
C GLY A 39 10.34 -9.41 -2.89
N GLY A 40 10.14 -8.74 -4.01
CA GLY A 40 11.11 -8.67 -5.11
C GLY A 40 10.92 -9.74 -6.17
N GLY A 41 9.79 -10.44 -6.15
CA GLY A 41 9.43 -11.47 -7.11
C GLY A 41 7.96 -11.86 -7.04
N ILE A 42 7.60 -12.92 -7.73
CA ILE A 42 6.28 -13.51 -7.57
C ILE A 42 6.20 -14.14 -6.17
N PRO A 43 5.19 -13.81 -5.35
CA PRO A 43 5.05 -14.32 -3.98
C PRO A 43 4.48 -15.76 -4.01
N GLU A 44 5.23 -16.70 -4.55
CA GLU A 44 4.74 -18.06 -4.87
C GLU A 44 4.23 -18.80 -3.63
N ALA A 45 4.94 -18.70 -2.50
CA ALA A 45 4.49 -19.34 -1.27
C ALA A 45 3.16 -18.74 -0.75
N ALA A 46 2.98 -17.41 -0.86
CA ALA A 46 1.73 -16.78 -0.48
C ALA A 46 0.59 -17.13 -1.45
N MET A 47 0.90 -17.25 -2.75
CA MET A 47 -0.05 -17.69 -3.77
C MET A 47 -0.57 -19.12 -3.47
N ASP A 48 0.33 -20.06 -3.21
CA ASP A 48 -0.04 -21.42 -2.89
C ASP A 48 -0.80 -21.53 -1.57
N GLU A 49 -0.43 -20.70 -0.59
CA GLU A 49 -1.10 -20.67 0.71
C GLU A 49 -2.55 -20.20 0.59
N VAL A 50 -2.84 -19.10 -0.13
CA VAL A 50 -4.23 -18.62 -0.29
C VAL A 50 -5.10 -19.61 -1.05
N LEU A 51 -4.53 -20.32 -2.04
CA LEU A 51 -5.21 -21.39 -2.77
C LEU A 51 -5.51 -22.58 -1.85
N ALA A 52 -4.52 -23.01 -1.06
CA ALA A 52 -4.67 -24.13 -0.14
C ALA A 52 -5.72 -23.85 0.97
N ILE A 53 -5.81 -22.61 1.47
CA ILE A 53 -6.86 -22.19 2.42
C ILE A 53 -8.26 -22.42 1.83
N ALA A 54 -8.43 -22.21 0.53
CA ALA A 54 -9.70 -22.41 -0.17
C ALA A 54 -9.91 -23.85 -0.68
N GLY A 55 -8.93 -24.75 -0.51
CA GLY A 55 -8.96 -26.10 -1.10
C GLY A 55 -8.84 -26.09 -2.62
N LEU A 56 -8.22 -25.07 -3.20
CA LEU A 56 -8.07 -24.86 -4.64
C LEU A 56 -6.60 -25.04 -5.06
N THR A 57 -6.42 -25.16 -6.38
CA THR A 57 -5.13 -25.24 -7.05
C THR A 57 -4.98 -24.11 -8.07
N ARG A 58 -3.81 -23.93 -8.64
CA ARG A 58 -3.55 -22.94 -9.72
C ARG A 58 -4.41 -23.22 -10.97
N ALA A 59 -4.85 -24.46 -11.20
CA ALA A 59 -5.73 -24.82 -12.31
C ALA A 59 -7.18 -24.31 -12.14
N ASP A 60 -7.59 -24.02 -10.90
CA ASP A 60 -8.94 -23.52 -10.60
C ASP A 60 -9.08 -22.01 -10.77
N VAL A 61 -7.95 -21.30 -10.94
CA VAL A 61 -7.93 -19.84 -11.08
C VAL A 61 -8.48 -19.42 -12.45
N ASP A 62 -9.41 -18.47 -12.44
CA ASP A 62 -10.00 -17.92 -13.67
C ASP A 62 -9.29 -16.62 -14.11
N VAL A 63 -8.84 -15.83 -13.14
CA VAL A 63 -8.19 -14.53 -13.38
C VAL A 63 -7.01 -14.37 -12.44
N VAL A 64 -5.87 -13.95 -12.98
CA VAL A 64 -4.72 -13.47 -12.21
C VAL A 64 -4.63 -11.97 -12.37
N VAL A 65 -4.67 -11.23 -11.26
CA VAL A 65 -4.48 -9.78 -11.26
C VAL A 65 -3.06 -9.47 -10.76
N LEU A 66 -2.35 -8.63 -11.49
CA LEU A 66 -0.96 -8.25 -11.19
C LEU A 66 -0.86 -6.74 -11.01
N SER A 67 -0.08 -6.31 -10.03
CA SER A 67 0.30 -4.91 -9.93
C SER A 67 1.29 -4.57 -11.06
N ARG A 68 0.97 -3.54 -11.82
CA ARG A 68 1.61 -3.26 -13.12
C ARG A 68 3.09 -2.91 -13.02
N ALA A 69 3.46 -2.03 -12.09
CA ALA A 69 4.81 -1.48 -12.01
C ALA A 69 5.87 -2.45 -11.47
N SER A 70 5.45 -3.54 -10.86
CA SER A 70 6.31 -4.40 -10.04
C SER A 70 6.52 -5.79 -10.63
N PHE A 71 6.51 -5.92 -11.95
CA PHE A 71 6.67 -7.23 -12.59
C PHE A 71 8.16 -7.62 -12.64
N PRO A 72 8.52 -8.88 -12.30
CA PRO A 72 9.92 -9.33 -12.36
C PRO A 72 10.54 -9.15 -13.75
N ALA A 73 11.81 -8.76 -13.79
CA ALA A 73 12.52 -8.39 -15.02
C ALA A 73 12.45 -9.45 -16.13
N ARG A 74 12.44 -10.75 -15.77
CA ARG A 74 12.41 -11.87 -16.73
C ARG A 74 11.15 -11.90 -17.58
N TYR A 75 10.05 -11.31 -17.10
CA TYR A 75 8.78 -11.27 -17.82
C TYR A 75 8.61 -10.04 -18.70
N PHE A 76 9.56 -9.11 -18.71
CA PHE A 76 9.53 -8.02 -19.68
C PHE A 76 9.94 -8.53 -21.06
N LYS A 77 9.22 -8.11 -22.11
CA LYS A 77 9.55 -8.44 -23.49
C LYS A 77 10.88 -7.82 -23.95
N SER A 78 11.29 -6.71 -23.31
CA SER A 78 12.53 -6.02 -23.57
C SER A 78 13.17 -5.51 -22.29
N ASN A 79 14.42 -5.91 -22.03
CA ASN A 79 15.22 -5.34 -20.94
C ASN A 79 15.51 -3.85 -21.16
N ALA A 80 15.52 -3.39 -22.42
CA ALA A 80 15.72 -1.99 -22.77
C ALA A 80 14.61 -1.09 -22.21
N LEU A 81 13.35 -1.56 -22.22
CA LEU A 81 12.21 -0.80 -21.66
C LEU A 81 12.33 -0.59 -20.15
N LYS A 82 12.77 -1.62 -19.40
CA LYS A 82 12.98 -1.49 -17.95
C LYS A 82 14.18 -0.61 -17.62
N THR A 83 15.26 -0.72 -18.39
CA THR A 83 16.45 0.12 -18.22
C THR A 83 16.17 1.56 -18.65
N ALA A 84 15.36 1.75 -19.71
CA ALA A 84 14.94 3.06 -20.17
C ALA A 84 14.12 3.80 -19.11
N GLU A 85 13.16 3.15 -18.47
CA GLU A 85 12.39 3.74 -17.39
C GLU A 85 13.30 4.33 -16.29
N TYR A 86 14.31 3.57 -15.86
CA TYR A 86 15.24 4.02 -14.83
C TYR A 86 16.26 5.07 -15.33
N ALA A 87 16.73 4.94 -16.57
CA ALA A 87 17.74 5.83 -17.14
C ALA A 87 17.15 7.16 -17.61
N PHE A 88 15.94 7.16 -18.13
CA PHE A 88 15.25 8.35 -18.62
C PHE A 88 15.03 9.40 -17.52
N HIS A 89 14.71 8.97 -16.31
CA HIS A 89 14.57 9.88 -15.15
C HIS A 89 15.87 10.62 -14.79
N LYS A 90 17.04 10.08 -15.16
CA LYS A 90 18.34 10.67 -14.81
C LYS A 90 18.96 11.53 -15.92
N ILE A 91 18.59 11.32 -17.17
CA ILE A 91 19.32 11.86 -18.33
C ILE A 91 18.50 12.90 -19.10
N ILE A 92 17.18 12.82 -19.09
CA ILE A 92 16.31 13.68 -19.88
C ILE A 92 15.51 14.59 -18.94
N GLY A 93 15.54 15.90 -19.21
CA GLY A 93 14.77 16.86 -18.42
C GLY A 93 13.27 16.54 -18.39
N HIS A 94 12.62 16.90 -17.28
CA HIS A 94 11.24 16.52 -16.95
C HIS A 94 10.22 16.81 -18.08
N GLU A 95 10.29 17.97 -18.74
CA GLU A 95 9.36 18.31 -19.81
C GLU A 95 9.52 17.41 -21.05
N LYS A 96 10.75 17.15 -21.47
CA LYS A 96 11.00 16.24 -22.62
C LYS A 96 10.54 14.82 -22.32
N LEU A 97 10.74 14.36 -21.07
CA LEU A 97 10.27 13.05 -20.64
C LEU A 97 8.73 12.98 -20.66
N LYS A 98 8.06 14.02 -20.19
CA LYS A 98 6.60 14.15 -20.22
C LYS A 98 6.05 14.05 -21.64
N ASP A 99 6.64 14.79 -22.58
CA ASP A 99 6.22 14.75 -23.99
C ASP A 99 6.41 13.36 -24.60
N MET A 100 7.56 12.72 -24.33
CA MET A 100 7.83 11.36 -24.80
C MET A 100 6.84 10.36 -24.21
N CYS A 101 6.58 10.40 -22.92
CA CYS A 101 5.62 9.54 -22.26
C CYS A 101 4.21 9.73 -22.83
N THR A 102 3.79 10.98 -23.05
CA THR A 102 2.50 11.30 -23.67
C THR A 102 2.39 10.70 -25.09
N GLN A 103 3.43 10.82 -25.91
CA GLN A 103 3.44 10.23 -27.25
C GLN A 103 3.41 8.68 -27.21
N MET A 104 4.14 8.07 -26.27
CA MET A 104 4.12 6.61 -26.09
C MET A 104 2.74 6.13 -25.60
N GLN A 105 2.08 6.91 -24.73
CA GLN A 105 0.72 6.65 -24.30
C GLN A 105 -0.26 6.65 -25.46
N GLN A 106 -0.23 7.68 -26.30
CA GLN A 106 -1.09 7.80 -27.47
C GLN A 106 -0.93 6.63 -28.46
N ARG A 107 0.29 6.04 -28.51
CA ARG A 107 0.57 4.84 -29.31
C ARG A 107 0.24 3.54 -28.60
N GLY A 108 -0.20 3.58 -27.32
CA GLY A 108 -0.48 2.40 -26.51
C GLY A 108 0.76 1.56 -26.21
N GLU A 109 1.96 2.12 -26.28
CA GLU A 109 3.21 1.41 -26.05
C GLU A 109 3.45 1.08 -24.58
N GLY A 110 2.80 1.81 -23.65
CA GLY A 110 2.86 1.59 -22.21
C GLY A 110 1.86 0.55 -21.67
N GLU A 111 1.03 -0.06 -22.51
CA GLU A 111 0.07 -1.06 -22.05
C GLU A 111 0.77 -2.30 -21.51
N PRO A 112 0.44 -2.77 -20.29
CA PRO A 112 1.12 -3.89 -19.65
C PRO A 112 1.17 -5.16 -20.50
N ALA A 113 0.08 -5.51 -21.19
CA ALA A 113 0.03 -6.69 -22.07
C ALA A 113 1.04 -6.62 -23.23
N LYS A 114 1.42 -5.43 -23.66
CA LYS A 114 2.47 -5.23 -24.68
C LYS A 114 3.88 -5.33 -24.11
N LEU A 115 4.03 -5.06 -22.82
CA LEU A 115 5.33 -5.05 -22.12
C LEU A 115 5.72 -6.43 -21.59
N PHE A 116 4.75 -7.28 -21.21
CA PHE A 116 5.00 -8.51 -20.46
C PHE A 116 4.80 -9.80 -21.28
N ARG A 117 5.57 -10.82 -20.93
CA ARG A 117 5.53 -12.18 -21.49
C ARG A 117 4.52 -13.02 -20.73
N GLU A 118 3.24 -12.77 -20.94
CA GLU A 118 2.16 -13.43 -20.21
C GLU A 118 2.15 -14.95 -20.35
N GLU A 119 2.42 -15.48 -21.57
CA GLU A 119 2.47 -16.91 -21.81
C GLU A 119 3.60 -17.59 -21.00
N MET A 120 4.75 -16.94 -20.93
CA MET A 120 5.87 -17.41 -20.12
C MET A 120 5.48 -17.44 -18.63
N PHE A 121 4.78 -16.41 -18.15
CA PHE A 121 4.28 -16.38 -16.79
C PHE A 121 3.28 -17.51 -16.52
N ARG A 122 2.29 -17.72 -17.42
CA ARG A 122 1.33 -18.84 -17.27
C ARG A 122 2.03 -20.19 -17.18
N ALA A 123 2.99 -20.44 -18.07
CA ALA A 123 3.75 -21.69 -18.09
C ALA A 123 4.62 -21.90 -16.84
N ASP A 124 5.34 -20.88 -16.42
CA ASP A 124 6.24 -20.95 -15.26
C ASP A 124 5.50 -21.25 -13.95
N PHE A 125 4.28 -20.74 -13.81
CA PHE A 125 3.49 -20.94 -12.60
C PHE A 125 2.37 -21.99 -12.73
N GLY A 126 2.31 -22.72 -13.83
CA GLY A 126 1.36 -23.82 -14.01
C GLY A 126 -0.11 -23.41 -13.99
N PHE A 127 -0.42 -22.19 -14.45
CA PHE A 127 -1.81 -21.78 -14.66
C PHE A 127 -2.41 -22.49 -15.88
N LYS A 128 -3.74 -22.72 -15.85
CA LYS A 128 -4.46 -23.30 -16.99
C LYS A 128 -4.30 -22.42 -18.24
N GLU A 129 -4.36 -23.06 -19.40
CA GLU A 129 -4.46 -22.35 -20.68
C GLU A 129 -5.71 -21.45 -20.66
N GLY A 130 -5.55 -20.22 -21.11
CA GLY A 130 -6.67 -19.26 -21.15
C GLY A 130 -6.99 -18.56 -19.83
N VAL A 131 -6.22 -18.78 -18.72
CA VAL A 131 -6.35 -17.92 -17.54
C VAL A 131 -6.16 -16.48 -17.96
N LYS A 132 -7.09 -15.61 -17.56
CA LYS A 132 -7.02 -14.17 -17.87
C LYS A 132 -5.97 -13.50 -16.97
N ILE A 133 -5.08 -12.71 -17.56
CA ILE A 133 -4.19 -11.83 -16.80
C ILE A 133 -4.75 -10.41 -16.90
N ALA A 134 -4.94 -9.78 -15.76
CA ALA A 134 -5.35 -8.40 -15.63
C ALA A 134 -4.28 -7.63 -14.85
N TYR A 135 -4.28 -6.30 -15.02
CA TYR A 135 -3.31 -5.42 -14.38
C TYR A 135 -4.04 -4.34 -13.62
N SER A 136 -3.62 -4.07 -12.40
CA SER A 136 -4.23 -3.05 -11.57
C SER A 136 -3.36 -1.79 -11.49
N ASN A 137 -4.00 -0.64 -11.37
CA ASN A 137 -3.35 0.61 -11.02
C ASN A 137 -3.11 0.65 -9.51
N HIS A 138 -1.92 1.04 -9.10
CA HIS A 138 -1.49 1.05 -7.71
C HIS A 138 -2.42 1.90 -6.81
N HIS A 139 -2.57 3.18 -7.12
CA HIS A 139 -3.39 4.07 -6.31
C HIS A 139 -4.90 3.82 -6.43
N MET A 140 -5.36 3.30 -7.57
CA MET A 140 -6.75 2.86 -7.69
C MET A 140 -7.01 1.64 -6.81
N SER A 141 -6.07 0.69 -6.75
CA SER A 141 -6.16 -0.47 -5.85
C SER A 141 -6.25 -0.04 -4.39
N HIS A 142 -5.39 0.88 -3.94
CA HIS A 142 -5.50 1.47 -2.61
C HIS A 142 -6.87 2.10 -2.35
N ALA A 143 -7.36 2.92 -3.27
CA ALA A 143 -8.64 3.61 -3.11
C ALA A 143 -9.82 2.63 -3.04
N LEU A 144 -9.81 1.58 -3.89
CA LEU A 144 -10.90 0.61 -3.93
C LEU A 144 -10.91 -0.32 -2.71
N SER A 145 -9.76 -0.68 -2.15
CA SER A 145 -9.71 -1.44 -0.89
C SER A 145 -10.34 -0.65 0.27
N ALA A 146 -10.08 0.66 0.35
CA ALA A 146 -10.72 1.51 1.33
C ALA A 146 -12.23 1.66 1.08
N LEU A 147 -12.65 1.91 -0.17
CA LEU A 147 -14.06 2.14 -0.49
C LEU A 147 -14.93 0.90 -0.35
N PHE A 148 -14.44 -0.27 -0.79
CA PHE A 148 -15.26 -1.47 -0.84
C PHE A 148 -15.75 -1.95 0.53
N TYR A 149 -14.95 -1.71 1.56
CA TYR A 149 -15.27 -2.13 2.93
C TYR A 149 -15.95 -1.03 3.76
N THR A 150 -16.62 -0.12 3.07
CA THR A 150 -17.53 0.88 3.65
C THR A 150 -18.92 0.78 3.02
N ASP A 151 -19.91 1.39 3.67
CA ASP A 151 -21.27 1.52 3.17
C ASP A 151 -21.64 2.93 2.73
N TRP A 152 -20.62 3.75 2.42
CA TRP A 152 -20.77 5.16 2.12
C TRP A 152 -21.33 5.44 0.73
N ASP A 153 -22.25 6.39 0.62
CA ASP A 153 -22.74 6.90 -0.66
C ASP A 153 -21.98 8.12 -1.15
N ASP A 154 -21.22 8.76 -0.26
CA ASP A 154 -20.28 9.83 -0.57
C ASP A 154 -19.00 9.69 0.25
N GLY A 155 -17.90 10.23 -0.24
CA GLY A 155 -16.63 10.24 0.49
C GLY A 155 -15.45 10.66 -0.37
N LEU A 156 -14.43 11.17 0.30
CA LEU A 156 -13.09 11.39 -0.26
C LEU A 156 -12.26 10.12 -0.08
N LEU A 157 -11.68 9.61 -1.14
CA LEU A 157 -10.66 8.57 -1.09
C LEU A 157 -9.30 9.24 -1.32
N TYR A 158 -8.50 9.26 -0.28
CA TYR A 158 -7.16 9.82 -0.33
C TYR A 158 -6.13 8.70 -0.17
N THR A 159 -5.27 8.53 -1.16
CA THR A 159 -4.19 7.54 -1.11
C THR A 159 -2.85 8.23 -1.15
N ALA A 160 -1.89 7.76 -0.33
CA ALA A 160 -0.54 8.32 -0.32
C ALA A 160 0.50 7.24 0.03
N ASP A 161 1.58 7.21 -0.74
CA ASP A 161 2.64 6.23 -0.61
C ASP A 161 4.03 6.83 -0.89
N GLY A 162 5.07 6.01 -0.79
CA GLY A 162 6.41 6.35 -1.25
C GLY A 162 6.42 6.60 -2.76
N CYS A 163 6.02 5.61 -3.53
CA CYS A 163 5.82 5.70 -4.98
C CYS A 163 5.15 4.43 -5.51
N GLY A 164 4.05 4.56 -6.22
CA GLY A 164 3.41 3.50 -6.99
C GLY A 164 3.02 3.98 -8.39
N ASP A 165 3.42 3.27 -9.45
CA ASP A 165 3.17 3.65 -10.85
C ASP A 165 3.66 5.08 -11.20
N ASN A 166 4.75 5.55 -10.57
CA ASN A 166 5.29 6.92 -10.63
C ASN A 166 4.33 8.00 -10.08
N VAL A 167 3.34 7.61 -9.31
CA VAL A 167 2.42 8.47 -8.57
C VAL A 167 2.70 8.31 -7.06
N HIS A 168 2.63 9.37 -6.30
CA HIS A 168 2.90 9.35 -4.87
C HIS A 168 1.63 9.44 -4.02
N TYR A 169 0.56 10.01 -4.58
CA TYR A 169 -0.73 10.15 -3.92
C TYR A 169 -1.83 10.36 -4.96
N SER A 170 -3.06 10.04 -4.59
CA SER A 170 -4.21 10.29 -5.44
C SER A 170 -5.43 10.72 -4.63
N HIS A 171 -6.30 11.48 -5.29
CA HIS A 171 -7.55 11.94 -4.72
C HIS A 171 -8.72 11.53 -5.61
N ARG A 172 -9.70 10.87 -5.02
CA ARG A 172 -10.96 10.53 -5.69
C ARG A 172 -12.13 10.90 -4.80
N VAL A 173 -13.24 11.30 -5.40
CA VAL A 173 -14.47 11.59 -4.67
C VAL A 173 -15.58 10.70 -5.21
N LEU A 174 -16.18 9.93 -4.31
CA LEU A 174 -17.45 9.28 -4.54
C LEU A 174 -18.56 10.26 -4.18
N LYS A 175 -19.45 10.55 -5.12
CA LYS A 175 -20.62 11.37 -4.90
C LYS A 175 -21.67 11.11 -5.98
N ASP A 176 -22.93 11.06 -5.59
CA ASP A 176 -24.07 10.87 -6.49
C ASP A 176 -23.89 9.66 -7.44
N GLY A 177 -23.35 8.54 -6.91
CA GLY A 177 -23.09 7.31 -7.66
C GLY A 177 -21.91 7.40 -8.66
N ARG A 178 -21.09 8.44 -8.59
CA ARG A 178 -19.92 8.65 -9.46
C ARG A 178 -18.65 8.63 -8.63
N LEU A 179 -17.63 8.00 -9.17
CA LEU A 179 -16.28 8.00 -8.61
C LEU A 179 -15.36 8.85 -9.50
N ASP A 180 -15.24 10.12 -9.15
CA ASP A 180 -14.45 11.08 -9.92
C ASP A 180 -13.00 11.09 -9.43
N CYS A 181 -12.04 10.96 -10.34
CA CYS A 181 -10.63 11.13 -10.05
C CYS A 181 -10.25 12.59 -10.16
N LEU A 182 -9.82 13.19 -9.06
CA LEU A 182 -9.41 14.60 -9.01
C LEU A 182 -7.92 14.77 -9.31
N PHE A 183 -7.10 13.79 -8.89
CA PHE A 183 -5.65 13.81 -9.07
C PHE A 183 -5.05 12.40 -8.93
N GLY A 184 -3.93 12.14 -9.61
CA GLY A 184 -3.14 10.92 -9.43
C GLY A 184 -3.81 9.66 -10.00
N GLY A 185 -4.67 9.82 -11.01
CA GLY A 185 -5.35 8.73 -11.71
C GLY A 185 -4.58 8.12 -12.86
N GLU A 186 -3.38 8.61 -13.11
CA GLU A 186 -2.53 8.16 -14.20
C GLU A 186 -2.22 6.68 -14.05
N ASN A 187 -2.33 5.99 -15.16
CA ASN A 187 -2.29 4.55 -15.21
C ASN A 187 -1.05 4.01 -15.97
N MET A 188 0.09 4.67 -15.89
CA MET A 188 1.17 4.41 -16.80
C MET A 188 2.50 4.18 -16.11
N THR A 189 3.17 3.11 -16.52
CA THR A 189 4.57 2.81 -16.18
C THR A 189 5.57 3.82 -16.75
N LEU A 190 5.18 4.60 -17.75
CA LEU A 190 6.09 5.48 -18.50
C LEU A 190 5.88 6.98 -18.24
N GLN A 191 5.04 7.36 -17.26
CA GLN A 191 4.87 8.77 -16.94
C GLN A 191 6.10 9.32 -16.18
N PRO A 192 6.38 10.62 -16.31
CA PRO A 192 7.41 11.28 -15.52
C PRO A 192 7.10 11.19 -14.04
N ARG A 193 8.11 10.85 -13.27
CA ARG A 193 7.99 10.85 -11.80
C ARG A 193 8.00 12.27 -11.29
N ARG A 194 7.05 12.58 -10.42
CA ARG A 194 7.04 13.84 -9.65
C ARG A 194 8.01 13.74 -8.47
N VAL A 195 8.38 14.88 -7.90
CA VAL A 195 9.27 14.96 -6.72
C VAL A 195 8.50 15.61 -5.57
N ASP A 196 7.35 15.05 -5.22
CA ASP A 196 6.42 15.61 -4.23
C ASP A 196 5.98 14.56 -3.17
N SER A 197 6.74 13.48 -3.02
CA SER A 197 6.40 12.40 -2.11
C SER A 197 6.75 12.74 -0.67
N LEU A 198 5.72 12.92 0.17
CA LEU A 198 5.88 12.99 1.61
C LEU A 198 6.29 11.64 2.22
N GLY A 199 5.87 10.53 1.61
CA GLY A 199 6.31 9.19 2.00
C GLY A 199 7.81 9.01 1.82
N LEU A 200 8.38 9.48 0.68
CA LEU A 200 9.83 9.48 0.47
C LEU A 200 10.56 10.45 1.41
N ALA A 201 10.03 11.64 1.66
CA ALA A 201 10.62 12.56 2.63
C ALA A 201 10.71 11.91 4.02
N TYR A 202 9.65 11.22 4.43
CA TYR A 202 9.63 10.47 5.69
C TYR A 202 10.63 9.30 5.67
N GLY A 203 10.71 8.54 4.57
CA GLY A 203 11.66 7.46 4.37
C GLY A 203 13.13 7.92 4.36
N PHE A 204 13.43 9.06 3.69
CA PHE A 204 14.78 9.66 3.72
C PHE A 204 15.16 10.15 5.11
N THR A 205 14.20 10.69 5.89
CA THR A 205 14.45 11.01 7.29
C THR A 205 14.74 9.76 8.11
N THR A 206 13.97 8.67 7.87
CA THR A 206 14.24 7.36 8.48
C THR A 206 15.68 6.92 8.24
N GLN A 207 16.14 7.05 7.00
CA GLN A 207 17.52 6.71 6.63
C GLN A 207 18.56 7.64 7.26
N ALA A 208 18.31 8.94 7.26
CA ALA A 208 19.21 9.95 7.82
C ALA A 208 19.46 9.74 9.32
N LEU A 209 18.47 9.23 10.04
CA LEU A 209 18.55 8.88 11.47
C LEU A 209 19.12 7.48 11.73
N GLY A 210 19.68 6.81 10.70
CA GLY A 210 20.35 5.51 10.85
C GLY A 210 19.39 4.32 10.91
N TYR A 211 18.12 4.51 10.60
CA TYR A 211 17.14 3.45 10.51
C TYR A 211 16.99 2.92 9.07
N ARG A 212 16.31 1.79 8.92
CA ARG A 212 16.08 1.17 7.61
C ARG A 212 14.79 1.71 6.99
N MET A 213 14.92 2.43 5.90
CA MET A 213 13.80 2.88 5.05
C MET A 213 12.93 1.69 4.59
N ASN A 214 11.64 1.90 4.45
CA ASN A 214 10.59 0.92 4.15
C ASN A 214 10.45 -0.19 5.22
N ARG A 215 10.91 0.07 6.46
CA ARG A 215 10.82 -0.89 7.59
C ARG A 215 10.64 -0.22 8.95
N HIS A 216 11.21 0.94 9.13
CA HIS A 216 11.33 1.55 10.44
C HIS A 216 10.65 2.92 10.56
N GLU A 217 9.81 3.30 9.61
CA GLU A 217 9.07 4.58 9.63
C GLU A 217 8.22 4.73 10.90
N GLY A 218 7.59 3.64 11.36
CA GLY A 218 6.86 3.63 12.62
C GLY A 218 7.72 3.95 13.86
N LYS A 219 9.04 3.69 13.81
CA LYS A 219 9.95 4.10 14.88
C LYS A 219 10.13 5.62 14.91
N LEU A 220 10.13 6.28 13.74
CA LEU A 220 10.17 7.72 13.65
C LEU A 220 8.91 8.34 14.24
N THR A 221 7.74 7.80 13.91
CA THR A 221 6.46 8.25 14.48
C THR A 221 6.50 8.20 16.01
N GLY A 222 7.04 7.12 16.57
CA GLY A 222 7.26 7.01 18.02
C GLY A 222 8.30 8.00 18.56
N LEU A 223 9.42 8.17 17.86
CA LEU A 223 10.50 9.07 18.27
C LEU A 223 10.07 10.54 18.21
N ALA A 224 9.24 10.91 17.23
CA ALA A 224 8.69 12.27 17.09
C ALA A 224 7.92 12.76 18.32
N ALA A 225 7.41 11.86 19.16
CA ALA A 225 6.72 12.20 20.39
C ALA A 225 7.65 12.80 21.49
N PHE A 226 8.95 12.66 21.33
CA PHE A 226 9.96 13.09 22.29
C PHE A 226 10.77 14.31 21.83
N GLY A 227 10.47 14.85 20.64
CA GLY A 227 11.22 15.96 20.04
C GLY A 227 10.35 17.19 19.78
N GLU A 228 11.03 18.30 19.53
CA GLU A 228 10.44 19.56 19.07
C GLU A 228 10.64 19.69 17.54
N PRO A 229 9.68 20.22 16.78
CA PRO A 229 9.77 20.29 15.32
C PRO A 229 10.67 21.43 14.83
N ALA A 230 11.92 21.49 15.32
CA ALA A 230 12.85 22.60 15.10
C ALA A 230 13.24 22.81 13.64
N GLN A 231 13.25 21.75 12.82
CA GLN A 231 13.56 21.80 11.38
C GLN A 231 12.32 21.85 10.48
N ALA A 232 11.10 21.85 11.07
CA ALA A 232 9.86 21.78 10.28
C ALA A 232 9.70 22.95 9.31
N ALA A 233 10.04 24.18 9.73
CA ALA A 233 9.98 25.35 8.85
C ALA A 233 11.00 25.25 7.69
N ALA A 234 12.20 24.75 7.95
CA ALA A 234 13.25 24.60 6.95
C ALA A 234 12.92 23.51 5.91
N LEU A 235 12.32 22.39 6.33
CA LEU A 235 11.87 21.31 5.43
C LEU A 235 10.53 21.66 4.77
N GLY A 236 9.57 22.20 5.53
CA GLY A 236 8.19 22.43 5.10
C GLY A 236 8.08 23.48 3.99
N ARG A 237 8.99 24.48 3.95
CA ARG A 237 8.99 25.49 2.86
C ARG A 237 9.07 24.91 1.45
N HIS A 238 9.60 23.68 1.33
CA HIS A 238 9.75 23.00 0.06
C HIS A 238 8.46 22.32 -0.41
N PHE A 239 7.48 22.13 0.47
CA PHE A 239 6.21 21.51 0.14
C PHE A 239 5.08 22.54 0.15
N ASN A 240 4.28 22.54 -0.89
CA ASN A 240 3.17 23.47 -1.07
C ASN A 240 1.91 22.71 -1.49
N VAL A 241 0.75 23.29 -1.21
CA VAL A 241 -0.55 22.76 -1.58
C VAL A 241 -1.30 23.81 -2.36
N ASP A 242 -1.79 23.47 -3.53
CA ASP A 242 -2.61 24.38 -4.33
C ASP A 242 -4.08 24.39 -3.90
N ALA A 243 -4.88 25.25 -4.54
CA ALA A 243 -6.31 25.37 -4.23
C ALA A 243 -7.14 24.12 -4.59
N ALA A 244 -6.60 23.18 -5.38
CA ALA A 244 -7.22 21.90 -5.69
C ALA A 244 -6.81 20.79 -4.70
N GLY A 245 -5.93 21.08 -3.75
CA GLY A 245 -5.37 20.12 -2.80
C GLY A 245 -4.20 19.32 -3.37
N VAL A 246 -3.68 19.71 -4.53
CA VAL A 246 -2.51 19.04 -5.11
C VAL A 246 -1.25 19.50 -4.39
N ILE A 247 -0.47 18.53 -3.90
CA ILE A 247 0.83 18.78 -3.29
C ILE A 247 1.88 18.91 -4.40
N TRP A 248 2.82 19.82 -4.23
CA TRP A 248 4.00 19.93 -5.07
C TRP A 248 5.21 20.33 -4.23
N SER A 249 6.40 20.04 -4.71
CA SER A 249 7.64 20.51 -4.09
C SER A 249 8.53 21.25 -5.09
N ASP A 250 9.44 22.05 -4.59
CA ASP A 250 10.43 22.77 -5.36
C ASP A 250 11.77 22.01 -5.50
N PHE A 251 11.82 20.74 -5.10
CA PHE A 251 12.99 19.91 -5.30
C PHE A 251 13.13 19.48 -6.76
N ASP A 252 14.35 19.60 -7.31
CA ASP A 252 14.67 19.18 -8.68
C ASP A 252 14.66 17.65 -8.86
N SER A 253 14.89 16.90 -7.78
CA SER A 253 14.97 15.45 -7.80
C SER A 253 14.80 14.83 -6.40
N ASP A 254 14.45 13.53 -6.34
CA ASP A 254 14.47 12.78 -5.09
C ASP A 254 15.84 12.79 -4.41
N ALA A 255 16.93 12.85 -5.19
CA ALA A 255 18.26 12.96 -4.65
C ALA A 255 18.48 14.31 -3.96
N ALA A 256 18.01 15.42 -4.56
CA ALA A 256 18.09 16.74 -3.95
C ALA A 256 17.27 16.81 -2.65
N MET A 257 16.06 16.23 -2.65
CA MET A 257 15.22 16.12 -1.43
C MET A 257 15.96 15.32 -0.34
N ARG A 258 16.50 14.16 -0.69
CA ARG A 258 17.26 13.32 0.26
C ARG A 258 18.45 14.09 0.84
N ASP A 259 19.23 14.76 -0.01
CA ASP A 259 20.46 15.43 0.41
C ASP A 259 20.16 16.62 1.33
N GLU A 260 19.08 17.38 1.08
CA GLU A 260 18.64 18.44 1.99
C GLU A 260 18.15 17.85 3.35
N ILE A 261 17.38 16.77 3.34
CA ILE A 261 16.94 16.08 4.56
C ILE A 261 18.15 15.58 5.38
N HIS A 262 19.14 14.96 4.72
CA HIS A 262 20.35 14.49 5.39
C HIS A 262 21.17 15.64 5.98
N LYS A 263 21.21 16.78 5.30
CA LYS A 263 21.86 17.99 5.79
C LYS A 263 21.15 18.52 7.05
N LEU A 264 19.82 18.65 7.02
CA LEU A 264 19.03 19.08 8.18
C LEU A 264 19.16 18.12 9.37
N ALA A 265 19.18 16.82 9.11
CA ALA A 265 19.32 15.80 10.14
C ALA A 265 20.69 15.77 10.81
N LYS A 266 21.75 16.20 10.10
CA LYS A 266 23.12 16.21 10.63
C LYS A 266 23.28 17.16 11.82
N ASP A 267 22.56 18.27 11.79
CA ASP A 267 22.68 19.35 12.79
C ASP A 267 21.52 19.36 13.80
N ALA A 268 20.66 18.33 13.76
CA ALA A 268 19.48 18.22 14.62
C ALA A 268 19.59 17.02 15.57
N GLU A 269 19.01 17.15 16.75
CA GLU A 269 18.76 16.00 17.62
C GLU A 269 17.80 15.02 16.90
N PRO A 270 18.03 13.68 16.98
CA PRO A 270 17.22 12.71 16.26
C PRO A 270 15.71 12.82 16.52
N ALA A 271 15.30 13.10 17.76
CA ALA A 271 13.88 13.28 18.09
C ALA A 271 13.29 14.54 17.44
N ASP A 272 14.05 15.63 17.38
CA ASP A 272 13.62 16.89 16.77
C ASP A 272 13.49 16.76 15.24
N MET A 273 14.40 16.04 14.60
CA MET A 273 14.27 15.76 13.18
C MET A 273 13.07 14.87 12.87
N ALA A 274 12.82 13.85 13.70
CA ALA A 274 11.63 13.01 13.59
C ALA A 274 10.34 13.82 13.80
N ALA A 275 10.30 14.70 14.80
CA ALA A 275 9.18 15.62 15.05
C ALA A 275 8.99 16.60 13.88
N SER A 276 10.08 17.05 13.26
CA SER A 276 10.03 17.96 12.13
C SER A 276 9.41 17.35 10.88
N VAL A 277 9.84 16.15 10.47
CA VAL A 277 9.22 15.51 9.30
C VAL A 277 7.77 15.09 9.58
N GLN A 278 7.45 14.69 10.83
CA GLN A 278 6.08 14.41 11.26
C GLN A 278 5.20 15.66 11.10
N LYS A 279 5.66 16.81 11.58
CA LYS A 279 4.95 18.07 11.44
C LYS A 279 4.73 18.48 9.99
N VAL A 280 5.74 18.34 9.12
CA VAL A 280 5.62 18.64 7.68
C VAL A 280 4.60 17.72 7.02
N LEU A 281 4.63 16.43 7.32
CA LEU A 281 3.64 15.47 6.83
C LEU A 281 2.22 15.86 7.26
N GLU A 282 2.02 16.13 8.55
CA GLU A 282 0.73 16.49 9.13
C GLU A 282 0.17 17.77 8.51
N ASP A 283 0.96 18.83 8.48
CA ASP A 283 0.52 20.14 7.97
C ASP A 283 0.17 20.07 6.47
N THR A 284 1.00 19.40 5.69
CA THR A 284 0.83 19.34 4.24
C THR A 284 -0.37 18.47 3.85
N VAL A 285 -0.53 17.29 4.45
CA VAL A 285 -1.69 16.42 4.15
C VAL A 285 -2.98 17.04 4.65
N LEU A 286 -2.99 17.64 5.84
CA LEU A 286 -4.17 18.33 6.36
C LEU A 286 -4.59 19.53 5.48
N ALA A 287 -3.62 20.31 5.00
CA ALA A 287 -3.90 21.41 4.06
C ALA A 287 -4.48 20.89 2.74
N SER A 288 -3.94 19.78 2.20
CA SER A 288 -4.44 19.11 1.00
C SER A 288 -5.89 18.66 1.18
N VAL A 289 -6.17 17.89 2.25
CA VAL A 289 -7.53 17.40 2.54
C VAL A 289 -8.51 18.56 2.72
N ARG A 290 -8.16 19.58 3.47
CA ARG A 290 -9.02 20.78 3.68
C ARG A 290 -9.32 21.50 2.36
N ALA A 291 -8.34 21.64 1.47
CA ALA A 291 -8.54 22.27 0.17
C ALA A 291 -9.50 21.43 -0.72
N ILE A 292 -9.37 20.10 -0.70
CA ILE A 292 -10.27 19.19 -1.43
C ILE A 292 -11.69 19.27 -0.86
N LEU A 293 -11.87 19.15 0.47
CA LEU A 293 -13.18 19.15 1.12
C LEU A 293 -13.90 20.50 0.94
N LYS A 294 -13.17 21.60 0.83
CA LYS A 294 -13.76 22.92 0.51
C LYS A 294 -14.39 22.95 -0.88
N ARG A 295 -13.83 22.24 -1.85
CA ARG A 295 -14.33 22.18 -3.26
C ARG A 295 -15.33 21.05 -3.48
N HIS A 296 -15.14 19.96 -2.77
CA HIS A 296 -15.92 18.74 -2.86
C HIS A 296 -16.40 18.38 -1.45
N PRO A 297 -17.44 19.04 -0.94
CA PRO A 297 -17.92 18.82 0.41
C PRO A 297 -18.51 17.42 0.55
N VAL A 298 -17.79 16.58 1.26
CA VAL A 298 -18.17 15.23 1.71
C VAL A 298 -17.74 15.09 3.17
N ARG A 299 -18.38 14.17 3.90
CA ARG A 299 -18.17 14.05 5.35
C ARG A 299 -17.48 12.75 5.76
N ARG A 300 -16.95 11.99 4.79
CA ARG A 300 -16.28 10.71 5.02
C ARG A 300 -14.98 10.66 4.26
N ILE A 301 -13.95 10.08 4.87
CA ILE A 301 -12.61 9.96 4.25
C ILE A 301 -12.14 8.52 4.35
N GLY A 302 -11.87 7.90 3.20
CA GLY A 302 -11.19 6.61 3.08
C GLY A 302 -9.71 6.84 2.80
N LEU A 303 -8.84 6.21 3.59
CA LEU A 303 -7.40 6.35 3.57
C LEU A 303 -6.73 5.01 3.24
N ALA A 304 -5.77 5.00 2.34
CA ALA A 304 -4.89 3.88 2.05
C ALA A 304 -3.57 4.35 1.43
N GLY A 305 -2.57 3.47 1.39
CA GLY A 305 -1.17 3.76 1.07
C GLY A 305 -0.31 3.80 2.33
N GLY A 306 0.96 3.47 2.21
CA GLY A 306 1.88 3.31 3.33
C GLY A 306 1.99 4.52 4.26
N VAL A 307 1.73 5.74 3.75
CA VAL A 307 1.69 6.98 4.57
C VAL A 307 0.62 6.88 5.67
N PHE A 308 -0.49 6.20 5.43
CA PHE A 308 -1.57 6.07 6.41
C PHE A 308 -1.39 4.94 7.44
N ALA A 309 -0.22 4.29 7.46
CA ALA A 309 0.26 3.59 8.65
C ALA A 309 0.60 4.57 9.80
N ASN A 310 0.71 5.87 9.50
CA ASN A 310 0.94 6.91 10.48
C ASN A 310 -0.36 7.26 11.23
N VAL A 311 -0.56 6.58 12.36
CA VAL A 311 -1.77 6.72 13.20
C VAL A 311 -1.96 8.14 13.74
N ARG A 312 -0.88 8.90 13.90
CA ARG A 312 -0.93 10.28 14.36
C ARG A 312 -1.53 11.22 13.30
N LEU A 313 -1.13 11.04 12.03
CA LEU A 313 -1.74 11.73 10.90
C LEU A 313 -3.23 11.37 10.78
N ASN A 314 -3.57 10.08 10.88
CA ASN A 314 -4.96 9.63 10.77
C ASN A 314 -5.84 10.26 11.85
N ARG A 315 -5.35 10.30 13.10
CA ARG A 315 -6.02 10.99 14.20
C ARG A 315 -6.21 12.48 13.93
N LEU A 316 -5.17 13.16 13.44
CA LEU A 316 -5.24 14.59 13.10
C LEU A 316 -6.33 14.87 12.06
N LEU A 317 -6.45 14.02 11.03
CA LEU A 317 -7.50 14.16 10.03
C LEU A 317 -8.89 13.98 10.63
N CYS A 318 -9.08 13.06 11.60
CA CYS A 318 -10.34 12.92 12.31
C CYS A 318 -10.69 14.17 13.16
N GLU A 319 -9.70 14.78 13.82
CA GLU A 319 -9.89 15.87 14.77
C GLU A 319 -9.99 17.23 14.08
N GLU A 320 -9.28 17.42 12.97
CA GLU A 320 -9.06 18.73 12.34
C GLU A 320 -9.82 18.93 11.02
N THR A 321 -10.66 17.95 10.62
CA THR A 321 -11.55 18.09 9.46
C THR A 321 -13.01 17.93 9.91
N ASP A 322 -13.93 18.58 9.19
CA ASP A 322 -15.37 18.46 9.43
C ASP A 322 -15.90 17.18 8.77
N THR A 323 -15.48 16.03 9.30
CA THR A 323 -15.85 14.70 8.79
C THR A 323 -16.49 13.84 9.86
N ASP A 324 -17.48 13.03 9.47
CA ASP A 324 -18.22 12.14 10.37
C ASP A 324 -17.49 10.81 10.59
N GLU A 325 -16.77 10.34 9.57
CA GLU A 325 -16.08 9.05 9.60
C GLU A 325 -14.78 9.11 8.79
N VAL A 326 -13.72 8.56 9.38
CA VAL A 326 -12.47 8.27 8.69
C VAL A 326 -12.23 6.77 8.75
N PHE A 327 -12.05 6.13 7.60
CA PHE A 327 -11.75 4.71 7.50
C PHE A 327 -10.37 4.50 6.89
N VAL A 328 -9.53 3.73 7.56
CA VAL A 328 -8.25 3.26 7.03
C VAL A 328 -8.37 1.77 6.75
N PHE A 329 -8.11 1.35 5.51
CA PHE A 329 -8.09 -0.09 5.21
C PHE A 329 -6.97 -0.75 6.03
N PRO A 330 -7.22 -1.85 6.76
CA PRO A 330 -6.23 -2.46 7.65
C PRO A 330 -4.92 -2.87 6.97
N GLY A 331 -4.98 -3.41 5.76
CA GLY A 331 -3.82 -3.59 4.88
C GLY A 331 -3.58 -2.32 4.07
N MET A 332 -3.21 -1.20 4.74
CA MET A 332 -3.13 0.11 4.09
C MET A 332 -1.95 0.25 3.14
N GLY A 333 -0.85 -0.46 3.36
CA GLY A 333 0.34 -0.43 2.50
C GLY A 333 0.21 -1.27 1.22
N ASP A 334 1.34 -1.59 0.62
CA ASP A 334 1.38 -2.32 -0.67
C ASP A 334 0.80 -3.74 -0.57
N GLU A 335 0.75 -4.32 0.62
CA GLU A 335 0.08 -5.60 0.85
C GLU A 335 -1.41 -5.53 0.47
N GLY A 336 -2.07 -4.43 0.73
CA GLY A 336 -3.51 -4.24 0.47
C GLY A 336 -3.87 -4.03 -0.99
N ILE A 337 -2.90 -3.68 -1.85
CA ILE A 337 -3.20 -3.49 -3.29
C ILE A 337 -3.61 -4.79 -3.98
N THR A 338 -3.31 -5.95 -3.40
CA THR A 338 -3.81 -7.23 -3.92
C THR A 338 -5.33 -7.32 -3.80
N VAL A 339 -5.89 -6.92 -2.67
CA VAL A 339 -7.34 -6.87 -2.47
C VAL A 339 -7.96 -5.82 -3.40
N GLY A 340 -7.42 -4.61 -3.41
CA GLY A 340 -7.88 -3.53 -4.27
C GLY A 340 -7.74 -3.82 -5.76
N GLY A 341 -6.68 -4.53 -6.17
CA GLY A 341 -6.47 -4.93 -7.56
C GLY A 341 -7.54 -5.90 -8.07
N ALA A 342 -7.90 -6.90 -7.27
CA ALA A 342 -9.02 -7.78 -7.59
C ALA A 342 -10.34 -7.01 -7.66
N LEU A 343 -10.55 -6.07 -6.75
CA LEU A 343 -11.73 -5.19 -6.75
C LEU A 343 -11.76 -4.25 -7.96
N GLN A 344 -10.60 -3.77 -8.42
CA GLN A 344 -10.51 -3.00 -9.67
C GLN A 344 -10.91 -3.84 -10.88
N TYR A 345 -10.42 -5.06 -10.99
CA TYR A 345 -10.84 -5.97 -12.06
C TYR A 345 -12.36 -6.17 -12.07
N LEU A 346 -12.97 -6.35 -10.90
CA LEU A 346 -14.41 -6.51 -10.76
C LEU A 346 -15.17 -5.23 -11.13
N LEU A 347 -14.64 -4.07 -10.75
CA LEU A 347 -15.19 -2.76 -11.13
C LEU A 347 -15.18 -2.56 -12.66
N GLU A 348 -14.06 -2.89 -13.31
CA GLU A 348 -13.91 -2.77 -14.76
C GLU A 348 -14.83 -3.75 -15.52
N ARG A 349 -15.07 -4.93 -14.95
CA ARG A 349 -15.96 -5.94 -15.54
C ARG A 349 -17.44 -5.59 -15.42
N ASP A 350 -17.87 -5.15 -14.23
CA ASP A 350 -19.30 -5.07 -13.88
C ASP A 350 -19.85 -3.64 -13.90
N GLY A 351 -18.96 -2.64 -13.94
CA GLY A 351 -19.33 -1.23 -13.83
C GLY A 351 -19.58 -0.78 -12.41
N LEU A 352 -19.51 0.53 -12.19
CA LEU A 352 -19.54 1.14 -10.84
C LEU A 352 -20.85 0.86 -10.10
N ASP A 353 -22.00 0.97 -10.75
CA ASP A 353 -23.30 0.79 -10.10
C ASP A 353 -23.48 -0.63 -9.54
N ALA A 354 -23.07 -1.65 -10.28
CA ALA A 354 -23.13 -3.04 -9.83
C ALA A 354 -22.11 -3.30 -8.71
N TRP A 355 -20.92 -2.74 -8.86
CA TRP A 355 -19.84 -2.86 -7.89
C TRP A 355 -20.19 -2.21 -6.54
N LEU A 356 -20.77 -1.01 -6.54
CA LEU A 356 -21.18 -0.30 -5.32
C LEU A 356 -22.21 -1.10 -4.49
N LYS A 357 -23.05 -1.88 -5.15
CA LYS A 357 -24.05 -2.76 -4.49
C LYS A 357 -23.42 -3.97 -3.77
N GLN A 358 -22.18 -4.31 -4.09
CA GLN A 358 -21.45 -5.43 -3.47
C GLN A 358 -20.67 -5.03 -2.22
N ARG A 359 -20.56 -3.74 -1.94
CA ARG A 359 -19.82 -3.22 -0.78
C ARG A 359 -20.38 -3.76 0.53
N ARG A 360 -19.49 -3.92 1.48
CA ARG A 360 -19.81 -4.41 2.82
C ARG A 360 -18.79 -3.90 3.82
N ARG A 361 -19.16 -3.77 5.08
CA ARG A 361 -18.19 -3.50 6.13
C ARG A 361 -17.27 -4.70 6.34
N LEU A 362 -15.97 -4.43 6.55
CA LEU A 362 -14.99 -5.47 6.84
C LEU A 362 -15.28 -6.08 8.22
N SER A 363 -15.48 -7.40 8.26
CA SER A 363 -15.80 -8.10 9.49
C SER A 363 -14.59 -8.66 10.21
N SER A 364 -13.50 -8.92 9.50
CA SER A 364 -12.29 -9.54 10.05
C SER A 364 -11.08 -9.29 9.16
N VAL A 365 -9.91 -9.21 9.78
CA VAL A 365 -8.60 -9.19 9.14
C VAL A 365 -7.88 -10.54 9.24
N TYR A 366 -8.48 -11.52 9.88
CA TYR A 366 -7.93 -12.87 10.02
C TYR A 366 -8.23 -13.69 8.77
N LEU A 367 -7.42 -13.47 7.73
CA LEU A 367 -7.63 -13.98 6.36
C LEU A 367 -6.65 -15.10 5.97
N GLY A 368 -5.65 -15.37 6.82
CA GLY A 368 -4.69 -16.46 6.61
C GLY A 368 -5.20 -17.80 7.11
N ARG A 369 -4.30 -18.80 7.19
CA ARG A 369 -4.63 -20.15 7.68
C ARG A 369 -4.85 -20.16 9.19
N ASP A 370 -5.74 -21.05 9.62
CA ASP A 370 -5.86 -21.46 11.02
C ASP A 370 -4.93 -22.64 11.28
N TYR A 371 -3.96 -22.44 12.16
CA TYR A 371 -2.99 -23.46 12.57
C TYR A 371 -3.29 -24.03 13.96
N THR A 372 -4.48 -23.81 14.51
CA THR A 372 -4.83 -24.24 15.87
C THR A 372 -4.69 -25.76 16.02
N ALA A 373 -5.11 -26.52 15.00
CA ALA A 373 -4.98 -27.97 15.02
C ALA A 373 -3.51 -28.45 15.01
N ASP A 374 -2.62 -27.71 14.35
CA ASP A 374 -1.19 -28.06 14.28
C ASP A 374 -0.45 -27.66 15.57
N ALA A 375 -0.95 -26.64 16.28
CA ALA A 375 -0.33 -26.13 17.49
C ALA A 375 -0.20 -27.19 18.58
N ASP A 376 -1.21 -28.02 18.78
CA ASP A 376 -1.19 -29.11 19.78
C ASP A 376 -0.10 -30.14 19.47
N GLN A 377 0.13 -30.47 18.21
CA GLN A 377 1.20 -31.39 17.79
C GLN A 377 2.60 -30.78 18.03
N VAL A 378 2.77 -29.52 17.68
CA VAL A 378 4.03 -28.77 17.89
C VAL A 378 4.33 -28.65 19.39
N LEU A 379 3.32 -28.35 20.19
CA LEU A 379 3.45 -28.23 21.64
C LEU A 379 3.81 -29.60 22.29
N ALA A 380 3.16 -30.67 21.85
CA ALA A 380 3.44 -32.03 22.34
C ALA A 380 4.84 -32.52 21.98
N ALA A 381 5.37 -32.12 20.81
CA ALA A 381 6.70 -32.49 20.35
C ALA A 381 7.82 -31.66 21.04
N ASN A 382 7.51 -30.56 21.71
CA ASN A 382 8.51 -29.67 22.31
C ASN A 382 8.56 -29.82 23.83
N GLY A 383 9.42 -30.73 24.31
CA GLY A 383 9.61 -30.99 25.74
C GLY A 383 10.12 -29.82 26.61
N ALA A 384 10.53 -28.70 25.98
CA ALA A 384 10.92 -27.48 26.69
C ALA A 384 9.71 -26.61 27.11
N LEU A 385 8.53 -26.88 26.53
CA LEU A 385 7.30 -26.17 26.85
C LEU A 385 6.53 -26.88 27.97
N LYS A 386 6.00 -26.09 28.89
CA LYS A 386 5.19 -26.59 30.01
C LYS A 386 3.76 -26.07 29.86
N ARG A 387 2.81 -27.01 29.74
CA ARG A 387 1.39 -26.66 29.83
C ARG A 387 1.02 -26.23 31.23
N ILE A 388 0.27 -25.15 31.34
CA ILE A 388 -0.26 -24.62 32.61
C ILE A 388 -1.77 -24.80 32.58
N ASP A 389 -2.33 -25.43 33.61
CA ASP A 389 -3.77 -25.60 33.74
C ASP A 389 -4.46 -24.32 34.23
N GLY A 390 -5.76 -24.21 33.95
CA GLY A 390 -6.59 -23.09 34.39
C GLY A 390 -7.12 -22.24 33.23
N ASN A 391 -7.80 -21.14 33.55
CA ASN A 391 -8.27 -20.17 32.57
C ASN A 391 -7.08 -19.42 31.96
N PRO A 392 -6.85 -19.48 30.65
CA PRO A 392 -5.69 -18.83 30.03
C PRO A 392 -5.67 -17.32 30.24
N ALA A 393 -6.83 -16.65 30.22
CA ALA A 393 -6.93 -15.20 30.39
C ALA A 393 -6.53 -14.76 31.80
N ASP A 394 -7.02 -15.46 32.84
CA ASP A 394 -6.67 -15.17 34.23
C ASP A 394 -5.17 -15.37 34.45
N ARG A 395 -4.63 -16.47 33.94
CA ARG A 395 -3.21 -16.77 34.06
C ARG A 395 -2.32 -15.79 33.32
N ALA A 396 -2.74 -15.36 32.11
CA ALA A 396 -2.04 -14.31 31.36
C ALA A 396 -2.04 -12.98 32.12
N ALA A 397 -3.18 -12.60 32.72
CA ALA A 397 -3.30 -11.39 33.54
C ALA A 397 -2.38 -11.42 34.75
N GLU A 398 -2.29 -12.53 35.49
CA GLU A 398 -1.35 -12.71 36.62
C GLU A 398 0.11 -12.54 36.16
N LEU A 399 0.49 -13.19 35.05
CA LEU A 399 1.86 -13.13 34.54
C LEU A 399 2.22 -11.72 34.09
N ILE A 400 1.32 -11.03 33.37
CA ILE A 400 1.53 -9.64 32.94
C ILE A 400 1.64 -8.72 34.16
N ALA A 401 0.76 -8.86 35.15
CA ALA A 401 0.79 -8.08 36.38
C ALA A 401 2.11 -8.31 37.18
N SER A 402 2.73 -9.47 37.04
CA SER A 402 4.05 -9.78 37.63
C SER A 402 5.25 -9.30 36.77
N GLY A 403 5.00 -8.52 35.69
CA GLY A 403 6.04 -7.98 34.81
C GLY A 403 6.57 -8.96 33.75
N LYS A 404 5.84 -10.05 33.46
CA LYS A 404 6.21 -10.99 32.41
C LYS A 404 5.67 -10.51 31.05
N ALA A 405 6.43 -10.79 29.97
CA ALA A 405 5.96 -10.63 28.60
C ALA A 405 5.30 -11.94 28.15
N GLY A 406 4.23 -11.81 27.35
CA GLY A 406 3.50 -12.93 26.79
C GLY A 406 3.21 -12.73 25.31
N ALA A 407 2.79 -13.80 24.62
CA ALA A 407 2.26 -13.78 23.27
C ALA A 407 0.93 -14.54 23.23
N ILE A 408 0.00 -14.07 22.42
CA ILE A 408 -1.29 -14.74 22.17
C ILE A 408 -1.24 -15.33 20.78
N TYR A 409 -1.63 -16.58 20.66
CA TYR A 409 -1.85 -17.26 19.39
C TYR A 409 -3.27 -17.83 19.41
N ASP A 410 -4.14 -17.35 18.54
CA ASP A 410 -5.56 -17.73 18.49
C ASP A 410 -6.14 -17.58 17.09
N GLY A 411 -6.80 -18.63 16.61
CA GLY A 411 -7.53 -18.64 15.35
C GLY A 411 -6.66 -18.46 14.10
N ARG A 412 -7.25 -17.81 13.08
CA ARG A 412 -6.62 -17.61 11.76
C ARG A 412 -5.54 -16.55 11.82
N MET A 413 -4.51 -16.72 10.98
CA MET A 413 -3.44 -15.74 10.82
C MET A 413 -3.98 -14.40 10.29
N GLU A 414 -3.54 -13.31 10.90
CA GLU A 414 -3.85 -11.96 10.46
C GLU A 414 -3.19 -11.64 9.12
N PHE A 415 -3.95 -10.94 8.27
CA PHE A 415 -3.47 -10.40 6.99
C PHE A 415 -2.60 -9.18 7.19
#